data_819ead217c861476215817e783c40916
#
_entry.id   819ead217c861476215817e783c40916
#
_cell.length_a   1.000
_cell.length_b   1.000
_cell.length_c   1.000
_cell.angle_alpha   90.00
_cell.angle_beta   90.00
_cell.angle_gamma   90.00
#
_symmetry.space_group_name_H-M   'P 1'
#
loop_
_entity.id
_entity.type
_entity.pdbx_description
1 polymer ?
#
loop_
_entity_poly.entity_id
_entity_poly.type
_entity_poly.pdbx_seq_one_letter_code
_entity_poly.pdbx_strand_id
1 'polypeptide(L)'
;MSTEPLASRMRPKNIDEIISQQHLVGPRGIIRRMVDTKKLTSMIFYGPPGIGKTSIAKAISGSTQYEFRQLNAVTNTKKDMQLVVEEAKMSGQVILLLDEIHRLDKAKQDFLLPHLENGKIVLIGATTSNPYHAINPAIRSRAQIFELYPLNDEDVRQALTRAIEDEENGLKTYQPKIDEDAMTYFSTQSQGDVRSALNALELAVLSADNDKDGYRHVTLQDAKDCLQKGAFVSDKDGDMHYDVMSAFQKSIRGSDVNAALHYLARLIEAGDLPTIVRRLLVISYEDIGLASPNAGQRTLAAIESAERLGLPEARIPLSQAVIELCLSPKSNSAMSAIDSALSDIRNGHVGQIPNHLKDGHYQGAKDLGRSIGYKYPHQYVNGYVSQQYLPDKLKNKIYYEPKTTSKSERQLKEIYNNLLKQRP
;
A
#
# COMPACT_ATOMS: atom_id res chain seq x y z
N MET A 1 -7.13 33.64 -23.35
CA MET A 1 -7.46 32.67 -22.31
C MET A 1 -6.36 31.62 -22.26
N SER A 2 -5.82 31.31 -21.09
CA SER A 2 -4.82 30.24 -20.97
C SER A 2 -5.47 28.89 -21.28
N THR A 3 -4.86 28.08 -22.13
CA THR A 3 -5.29 26.70 -22.41
C THR A 3 -4.83 25.74 -21.31
N GLU A 4 -4.09 26.22 -20.32
CA GLU A 4 -3.56 25.43 -19.22
C GLU A 4 -4.65 25.23 -18.14
N PRO A 5 -4.87 24.00 -17.64
CA PRO A 5 -5.88 23.72 -16.62
C PRO A 5 -5.65 24.52 -15.34
N LEU A 6 -6.72 24.89 -14.63
CA LEU A 6 -6.68 25.68 -13.40
C LEU A 6 -5.74 25.06 -12.36
N ALA A 7 -5.80 23.76 -12.16
CA ALA A 7 -4.92 23.04 -11.24
C ALA A 7 -3.41 23.22 -11.56
N SER A 8 -3.05 23.53 -12.79
CA SER A 8 -1.67 23.81 -13.19
C SER A 8 -1.30 25.28 -12.96
N ARG A 9 -2.21 26.20 -13.30
CA ARG A 9 -2.03 27.65 -13.14
C ARG A 9 -1.94 28.06 -11.67
N MET A 10 -2.71 27.40 -10.81
CA MET A 10 -2.78 27.65 -9.35
C MET A 10 -1.67 26.97 -8.54
N ARG A 11 -0.67 26.37 -9.19
CA ARG A 11 0.45 25.78 -8.47
C ARG A 11 1.24 26.82 -7.69
N PRO A 12 1.59 26.52 -6.42
CA PRO A 12 2.40 27.43 -5.60
C PRO A 12 3.75 27.71 -6.26
N LYS A 13 4.12 29.00 -6.31
CA LYS A 13 5.38 29.48 -6.88
C LYS A 13 6.53 29.45 -5.86
N ASN A 14 6.22 29.50 -4.58
CA ASN A 14 7.16 29.45 -3.47
C ASN A 14 6.59 28.66 -2.28
N ILE A 15 7.41 28.37 -1.27
CA ILE A 15 7.00 27.53 -0.15
C ILE A 15 5.95 28.19 0.78
N ASP A 16 5.83 29.53 0.74
CA ASP A 16 4.84 30.26 1.56
C ASP A 16 3.42 30.12 1.01
N GLU A 17 3.30 29.77 -0.27
CA GLU A 17 2.03 29.55 -0.94
C GLU A 17 1.47 28.13 -0.75
N ILE A 18 2.22 27.23 -0.12
CA ILE A 18 1.77 25.85 0.14
C ILE A 18 0.74 25.85 1.26
N ILE A 19 -0.48 25.44 0.95
CA ILE A 19 -1.62 25.47 1.87
C ILE A 19 -1.49 24.39 2.98
N SER A 20 -0.99 23.21 2.64
CA SER A 20 -0.94 22.04 3.53
C SER A 20 0.51 21.66 3.87
N GLN A 21 0.72 20.47 4.49
CA GLN A 21 2.04 19.89 4.81
C GLN A 21 2.86 20.74 5.80
N GLN A 22 2.21 21.34 6.78
CA GLN A 22 2.85 22.21 7.77
C GLN A 22 4.00 21.54 8.53
N HIS A 23 3.98 20.22 8.70
CA HIS A 23 5.07 19.44 9.30
C HIS A 23 6.37 19.50 8.49
N LEU A 24 6.30 19.76 7.18
CA LEU A 24 7.45 19.89 6.27
C LEU A 24 7.81 21.33 5.95
N VAL A 25 6.81 22.16 5.61
CA VAL A 25 7.00 23.51 5.08
C VAL A 25 6.61 24.62 6.05
N GLY A 26 5.99 24.30 7.18
CA GLY A 26 5.66 25.26 8.23
C GLY A 26 6.90 25.89 8.88
N PRO A 27 6.75 26.86 9.82
CA PRO A 27 7.87 27.64 10.38
C PRO A 27 9.00 26.81 11.01
N ARG A 28 8.70 25.59 11.49
CA ARG A 28 9.67 24.64 12.07
C ARG A 28 9.95 23.46 11.14
N GLY A 29 9.36 23.43 9.96
CA GLY A 29 9.46 22.34 9.00
C GLY A 29 10.87 22.14 8.48
N ILE A 30 11.23 20.89 8.21
CA ILE A 30 12.58 20.55 7.75
C ILE A 30 12.86 21.12 6.35
N ILE A 31 11.87 21.10 5.46
CA ILE A 31 12.01 21.64 4.10
C ILE A 31 12.19 23.16 4.14
N ARG A 32 11.41 23.87 4.99
CA ARG A 32 11.59 25.30 5.19
C ARG A 32 13.01 25.63 5.62
N ARG A 33 13.54 24.93 6.63
CA ARG A 33 14.91 25.14 7.09
C ARG A 33 15.97 24.89 6.01
N MET A 34 15.76 23.88 5.16
CA MET A 34 16.65 23.63 4.02
C MET A 34 16.62 24.78 2.99
N VAL A 35 15.43 25.31 2.72
CA VAL A 35 15.26 26.45 1.80
C VAL A 35 15.88 27.71 2.40
N ASP A 36 15.57 28.04 3.65
CA ASP A 36 16.09 29.25 4.34
C ASP A 36 17.62 29.25 4.43
N THR A 37 18.21 28.09 4.66
CA THR A 37 19.68 27.93 4.73
C THR A 37 20.32 27.77 3.37
N LYS A 38 19.55 27.66 2.29
CA LYS A 38 20.01 27.35 0.92
C LYS A 38 20.85 26.06 0.84
N LYS A 39 20.59 25.11 1.73
CA LYS A 39 21.27 23.82 1.79
C LYS A 39 20.25 22.71 1.54
N LEU A 40 19.93 22.49 0.27
CA LEU A 40 19.05 21.41 -0.13
C LEU A 40 19.80 20.07 -0.16
N THR A 41 19.16 19.05 0.30
CA THR A 41 19.59 17.65 0.13
C THR A 41 18.59 16.92 -0.76
N SER A 42 19.01 15.86 -1.41
CA SER A 42 18.09 15.03 -2.18
C SER A 42 16.98 14.47 -1.28
N MET A 43 15.78 14.39 -1.82
CA MET A 43 14.58 13.96 -1.07
C MET A 43 13.62 13.14 -1.94
N ILE A 44 12.82 12.34 -1.28
CA ILE A 44 11.77 11.53 -1.91
C ILE A 44 10.45 11.89 -1.24
N PHE A 45 9.49 12.37 -2.03
CA PHE A 45 8.12 12.63 -1.61
C PHE A 45 7.25 11.45 -1.95
N TYR A 46 6.59 10.85 -0.96
CA TYR A 46 5.65 9.80 -1.20
C TYR A 46 4.28 10.08 -0.55
N GLY A 47 3.23 9.51 -1.13
CA GLY A 47 1.87 9.67 -0.69
C GLY A 47 0.89 9.63 -1.87
N PRO A 48 -0.44 9.71 -1.62
CA PRO A 48 -1.49 9.60 -2.63
C PRO A 48 -1.33 10.56 -3.82
N PRO A 49 -1.97 10.30 -4.96
CA PRO A 49 -2.01 11.24 -6.07
C PRO A 49 -2.74 12.55 -5.67
N GLY A 50 -2.47 13.64 -6.36
CA GLY A 50 -3.20 14.91 -6.17
C GLY A 50 -2.85 15.74 -4.93
N ILE A 51 -2.03 15.24 -4.00
CA ILE A 51 -1.69 15.90 -2.72
C ILE A 51 -0.58 16.95 -2.79
N GLY A 52 -0.07 17.27 -3.99
CA GLY A 52 0.87 18.36 -4.18
C GLY A 52 2.36 18.00 -4.24
N LYS A 53 2.77 16.72 -4.40
CA LYS A 53 4.19 16.32 -4.50
C LYS A 53 4.99 17.16 -5.50
N THR A 54 4.49 17.26 -6.73
CA THR A 54 5.11 18.07 -7.80
C THR A 54 5.05 19.57 -7.50
N SER A 55 3.98 20.02 -6.84
CA SER A 55 3.80 21.43 -6.47
C SER A 55 4.81 21.88 -5.41
N ILE A 56 5.06 21.04 -4.40
CA ILE A 56 6.08 21.30 -3.37
C ILE A 56 7.47 21.37 -4.01
N ALA A 57 7.80 20.46 -4.93
CA ALA A 57 9.09 20.47 -5.62
C ALA A 57 9.30 21.78 -6.42
N LYS A 58 8.26 22.26 -7.11
CA LYS A 58 8.30 23.55 -7.82
C LYS A 58 8.42 24.74 -6.87
N ALA A 59 7.68 24.73 -5.76
CA ALA A 59 7.73 25.76 -4.74
C ALA A 59 9.12 25.85 -4.07
N ILE A 60 9.78 24.73 -3.82
CA ILE A 60 11.17 24.68 -3.34
C ILE A 60 12.10 25.36 -4.36
N SER A 61 11.95 25.03 -5.63
CA SER A 61 12.75 25.67 -6.68
C SER A 61 12.50 27.18 -6.76
N GLY A 62 11.24 27.62 -6.73
CA GLY A 62 10.89 29.04 -6.75
C GLY A 62 11.37 29.82 -5.51
N SER A 63 11.52 29.17 -4.38
CA SER A 63 12.09 29.76 -3.15
C SER A 63 13.62 29.71 -3.10
N THR A 64 14.25 29.03 -4.03
CA THR A 64 15.70 28.93 -4.18
C THR A 64 16.09 29.41 -5.57
N GLN A 65 17.32 29.82 -5.78
CA GLN A 65 17.80 30.28 -7.09
C GLN A 65 18.41 29.15 -7.93
N TYR A 66 17.98 27.88 -7.65
CA TYR A 66 18.49 26.74 -8.40
C TYR A 66 17.68 26.52 -9.68
N GLU A 67 18.37 26.11 -10.74
CA GLU A 67 17.71 25.66 -11.97
C GLU A 67 16.84 24.43 -11.69
N PHE A 68 15.67 24.38 -12.33
CA PHE A 68 14.69 23.31 -12.13
C PHE A 68 14.44 22.53 -13.41
N ARG A 69 14.53 21.23 -13.31
CA ARG A 69 14.17 20.31 -14.40
C ARG A 69 13.21 19.25 -13.88
N GLN A 70 12.21 18.96 -14.67
CA GLN A 70 11.22 17.92 -14.38
C GLN A 70 11.32 16.83 -15.44
N LEU A 71 11.52 15.60 -15.00
CA LEU A 71 11.47 14.39 -15.82
C LEU A 71 10.48 13.40 -15.22
N ASN A 72 9.98 12.49 -16.06
CA ASN A 72 9.16 11.37 -15.62
C ASN A 72 9.92 10.06 -15.86
N ALA A 73 9.96 9.19 -14.87
CA ALA A 73 10.74 7.94 -14.92
C ALA A 73 10.31 7.00 -16.06
N VAL A 74 9.03 7.07 -16.48
CA VAL A 74 8.45 6.21 -17.52
C VAL A 74 8.75 6.73 -18.92
N THR A 75 8.53 8.03 -19.16
CA THR A 75 8.57 8.62 -20.52
C THR A 75 9.93 9.14 -20.91
N ASN A 76 10.75 9.60 -19.95
CA ASN A 76 12.06 10.17 -20.25
C ASN A 76 13.17 9.11 -20.35
N THR A 77 14.10 9.37 -21.24
CA THR A 77 15.23 8.49 -21.55
C THR A 77 16.47 8.83 -20.72
N LYS A 78 17.47 7.95 -20.74
CA LYS A 78 18.79 8.25 -20.14
C LYS A 78 19.44 9.47 -20.79
N LYS A 79 19.17 9.75 -22.07
CA LYS A 79 19.69 10.93 -22.78
C LYS A 79 19.14 12.23 -22.19
N ASP A 80 17.86 12.26 -21.81
CA ASP A 80 17.24 13.42 -21.14
C ASP A 80 17.92 13.70 -19.80
N MET A 81 18.25 12.65 -19.04
CA MET A 81 19.00 12.77 -17.79
C MET A 81 20.43 13.29 -18.02
N GLN A 82 21.08 12.87 -19.13
CA GLN A 82 22.40 13.39 -19.49
C GLN A 82 22.37 14.89 -19.72
N LEU A 83 21.36 15.41 -20.39
CA LEU A 83 21.19 16.87 -20.60
C LEU A 83 21.11 17.63 -19.28
N VAL A 84 20.36 17.09 -18.29
CA VAL A 84 20.29 17.70 -16.94
C VAL A 84 21.64 17.68 -16.25
N VAL A 85 22.41 16.60 -16.40
CA VAL A 85 23.78 16.52 -15.84
C VAL A 85 24.72 17.54 -16.49
N GLU A 86 24.64 17.73 -17.81
CA GLU A 86 25.45 18.72 -18.52
C GLU A 86 25.08 20.15 -18.10
N GLU A 87 23.80 20.42 -17.95
CA GLU A 87 23.32 21.70 -17.42
C GLU A 87 23.82 21.94 -16.00
N ALA A 88 23.76 20.95 -15.12
CA ALA A 88 24.29 21.06 -13.76
C ALA A 88 25.81 21.31 -13.71
N LYS A 89 26.54 20.91 -14.75
CA LYS A 89 27.99 21.24 -14.85
C LYS A 89 28.21 22.74 -15.21
N MET A 90 27.29 23.34 -15.94
CA MET A 90 27.38 24.72 -16.40
C MET A 90 26.80 25.72 -15.38
N SER A 91 25.62 25.41 -14.81
CA SER A 91 24.90 26.26 -13.87
C SER A 91 25.28 26.08 -12.40
N GLY A 92 26.06 25.04 -12.09
CA GLY A 92 26.50 24.68 -10.73
C GLY A 92 25.64 23.64 -10.06
N GLN A 93 24.39 23.92 -9.73
CA GLN A 93 23.49 22.97 -9.06
C GLN A 93 22.10 23.04 -9.67
N VAL A 94 21.49 21.87 -9.91
CA VAL A 94 20.16 21.71 -10.51
C VAL A 94 19.27 20.90 -9.59
N ILE A 95 18.03 21.35 -9.40
CA ILE A 95 16.96 20.55 -8.80
C ILE A 95 16.34 19.71 -9.92
N LEU A 96 16.48 18.40 -9.81
CA LEU A 96 15.83 17.42 -10.68
C LEU A 96 14.61 16.82 -9.97
N LEU A 97 13.41 17.23 -10.40
CA LEU A 97 12.20 16.50 -10.04
C LEU A 97 12.06 15.28 -10.95
N LEU A 98 12.00 14.11 -10.34
CA LEU A 98 11.77 12.86 -11.03
C LEU A 98 10.43 12.27 -10.60
N ASP A 99 9.42 12.41 -11.47
CA ASP A 99 8.08 11.89 -11.22
C ASP A 99 8.03 10.38 -11.45
N GLU A 100 7.21 9.66 -10.66
CA GLU A 100 7.09 8.19 -10.68
C GLU A 100 8.45 7.47 -10.50
N ILE A 101 9.29 7.99 -9.59
CA ILE A 101 10.69 7.51 -9.40
C ILE A 101 10.79 6.00 -9.16
N HIS A 102 9.76 5.35 -8.62
CA HIS A 102 9.70 3.91 -8.40
C HIS A 102 9.72 3.10 -9.71
N ARG A 103 9.42 3.71 -10.86
CA ARG A 103 9.48 3.11 -12.19
C ARG A 103 10.82 3.30 -12.90
N LEU A 104 11.79 3.90 -12.22
CA LEU A 104 13.11 4.12 -12.80
C LEU A 104 13.87 2.80 -12.90
N ASP A 105 14.31 2.44 -14.11
CA ASP A 105 15.11 1.25 -14.32
C ASP A 105 16.51 1.35 -13.67
N LYS A 106 17.13 0.18 -13.42
CA LYS A 106 18.41 0.10 -12.72
C LYS A 106 19.52 0.91 -13.42
N ALA A 107 19.57 0.90 -14.76
CA ALA A 107 20.61 1.59 -15.52
C ALA A 107 20.53 3.11 -15.38
N LYS A 108 19.30 3.65 -15.30
CA LYS A 108 19.07 5.08 -15.05
C LYS A 108 19.38 5.44 -13.60
N GLN A 109 19.06 4.54 -12.65
CA GLN A 109 19.40 4.72 -11.23
C GLN A 109 20.92 4.77 -11.04
N ASP A 110 21.65 3.80 -11.57
CA ASP A 110 23.11 3.73 -11.47
C ASP A 110 23.78 4.95 -12.14
N PHE A 111 23.19 5.48 -13.20
CA PHE A 111 23.67 6.71 -13.86
C PHE A 111 23.54 7.95 -12.97
N LEU A 112 22.48 8.07 -12.17
CA LEU A 112 22.24 9.25 -11.32
C LEU A 112 23.14 9.25 -10.06
N LEU A 113 23.50 8.11 -9.52
CA LEU A 113 24.19 8.00 -8.23
C LEU A 113 25.44 8.89 -8.09
N PRO A 114 26.40 8.92 -9.04
CA PRO A 114 27.58 9.79 -8.92
C PRO A 114 27.26 11.29 -8.86
N HIS A 115 26.13 11.69 -9.51
CA HIS A 115 25.70 13.09 -9.58
C HIS A 115 24.96 13.54 -8.33
N LEU A 116 24.35 12.60 -7.60
CA LEU A 116 23.78 12.83 -6.27
C LEU A 116 24.88 12.95 -5.22
N GLU A 117 25.92 12.12 -5.31
CA GLU A 117 27.04 12.12 -4.38
C GLU A 117 27.87 13.41 -4.43
N ASN A 118 28.09 13.94 -5.61
CA ASN A 118 28.87 15.18 -5.77
C ASN A 118 28.06 16.46 -5.56
N GLY A 119 26.75 16.33 -5.23
CA GLY A 119 25.85 17.44 -4.92
C GLY A 119 25.50 18.36 -6.12
N LYS A 120 25.87 17.99 -7.35
CA LYS A 120 25.51 18.76 -8.56
C LYS A 120 24.03 18.65 -8.89
N ILE A 121 23.42 17.52 -8.56
CA ILE A 121 21.98 17.30 -8.71
C ILE A 121 21.38 17.13 -7.33
N VAL A 122 20.40 17.94 -7.00
CA VAL A 122 19.47 17.73 -5.89
C VAL A 122 18.26 17.00 -6.45
N LEU A 123 18.16 15.71 -6.16
CA LEU A 123 17.03 14.89 -6.60
C LEU A 123 15.83 15.12 -5.71
N ILE A 124 14.68 15.42 -6.32
CA ILE A 124 13.38 15.35 -5.67
C ILE A 124 12.60 14.24 -6.38
N GLY A 125 12.55 13.05 -5.77
CA GLY A 125 11.76 11.94 -6.28
C GLY A 125 10.31 12.05 -5.83
N ALA A 126 9.35 11.91 -6.75
CA ALA A 126 7.93 11.81 -6.41
C ALA A 126 7.43 10.40 -6.70
N THR A 127 6.65 9.82 -5.77
CA THR A 127 6.08 8.48 -5.91
C THR A 127 4.77 8.33 -5.15
N THR A 128 3.90 7.47 -5.65
CA THR A 128 2.70 6.99 -4.92
C THR A 128 2.98 5.69 -4.16
N SER A 129 4.07 5.00 -4.49
CA SER A 129 4.43 3.71 -3.88
C SER A 129 5.38 3.90 -2.69
N ASN A 130 5.32 2.97 -1.72
CA ASN A 130 6.21 2.97 -0.57
C ASN A 130 7.68 2.93 -0.98
N PRO A 131 8.46 3.98 -0.71
CA PRO A 131 9.84 4.09 -1.17
C PRO A 131 10.75 3.02 -0.58
N TYR A 132 10.42 2.45 0.58
CA TYR A 132 11.21 1.39 1.22
C TYR A 132 11.16 0.08 0.44
N HIS A 133 10.09 -0.16 -0.32
CA HIS A 133 9.93 -1.35 -1.17
C HIS A 133 10.24 -1.08 -2.64
N ALA A 134 9.90 0.11 -3.12
CA ALA A 134 9.87 0.41 -4.55
C ALA A 134 11.13 1.10 -5.08
N ILE A 135 11.98 1.68 -4.21
CA ILE A 135 13.17 2.44 -4.62
C ILE A 135 14.45 1.72 -4.19
N ASN A 136 15.43 1.71 -5.08
CA ASN A 136 16.75 1.12 -4.82
C ASN A 136 17.37 1.67 -3.52
N PRO A 137 17.90 0.79 -2.64
CA PRO A 137 18.59 1.19 -1.42
C PRO A 137 19.70 2.21 -1.63
N ALA A 138 20.40 2.18 -2.77
CA ALA A 138 21.47 3.14 -3.08
C ALA A 138 20.98 4.58 -3.26
N ILE A 139 19.80 4.79 -3.84
CA ILE A 139 19.16 6.11 -3.93
C ILE A 139 18.62 6.51 -2.55
N ARG A 140 17.94 5.59 -1.86
CA ARG A 140 17.37 5.86 -0.53
C ARG A 140 18.42 6.28 0.51
N SER A 141 19.61 5.73 0.45
CA SER A 141 20.70 6.10 1.38
C SER A 141 21.23 7.51 1.16
N ARG A 142 20.89 8.15 0.03
CA ARG A 142 21.33 9.50 -0.37
C ARG A 142 20.21 10.53 -0.40
N ALA A 143 18.98 10.13 -0.09
CA ALA A 143 17.82 11.00 -0.11
C ALA A 143 17.03 10.87 1.20
N GLN A 144 16.52 11.98 1.70
CA GLN A 144 15.58 11.96 2.83
C GLN A 144 14.18 11.62 2.33
N ILE A 145 13.46 10.78 3.05
CA ILE A 145 12.12 10.36 2.68
C ILE A 145 11.12 11.17 3.50
N PHE A 146 10.18 11.81 2.79
CA PHE A 146 9.11 12.60 3.38
C PHE A 146 7.75 12.08 2.93
N GLU A 147 6.93 11.72 3.90
CA GLU A 147 5.54 11.38 3.68
C GLU A 147 4.70 12.65 3.57
N LEU A 148 3.88 12.72 2.52
CA LEU A 148 2.89 13.76 2.33
C LEU A 148 1.50 13.19 2.64
N TYR A 149 0.72 13.92 3.41
CA TYR A 149 -0.62 13.53 3.81
C TYR A 149 -1.68 14.09 2.85
N PRO A 150 -2.81 13.39 2.69
CA PRO A 150 -3.98 13.95 2.02
C PRO A 150 -4.35 15.30 2.64
N LEU A 151 -4.79 16.24 1.81
CA LEU A 151 -5.31 17.49 2.32
C LEU A 151 -6.64 17.26 3.06
N ASN A 152 -6.85 17.98 4.15
CA ASN A 152 -8.15 17.99 4.80
C ASN A 152 -9.15 18.86 4.01
N ASP A 153 -10.43 18.78 4.36
CA ASP A 153 -11.49 19.50 3.65
C ASP A 153 -11.30 21.03 3.69
N GLU A 154 -10.74 21.56 4.80
CA GLU A 154 -10.46 22.99 4.97
C GLU A 154 -9.29 23.43 4.08
N ASP A 155 -8.22 22.63 3.98
CA ASP A 155 -7.09 22.91 3.07
C ASP A 155 -7.57 22.93 1.62
N VAL A 156 -8.44 21.98 1.21
CA VAL A 156 -9.02 21.97 -0.14
C VAL A 156 -9.89 23.20 -0.35
N ARG A 157 -10.76 23.54 0.62
CA ARG A 157 -11.60 24.72 0.57
C ARG A 157 -10.77 26.00 0.41
N GLN A 158 -9.68 26.14 1.15
CA GLN A 158 -8.76 27.26 1.03
C GLN A 158 -8.15 27.34 -0.38
N ALA A 159 -7.78 26.22 -0.98
CA ALA A 159 -7.26 26.18 -2.35
C ALA A 159 -8.31 26.61 -3.38
N LEU A 160 -9.55 26.18 -3.23
CA LEU A 160 -10.67 26.59 -4.08
C LEU A 160 -10.98 28.08 -3.94
N THR A 161 -11.05 28.61 -2.72
CA THR A 161 -11.28 30.03 -2.44
C THR A 161 -10.18 30.88 -3.09
N ARG A 162 -8.90 30.50 -2.90
CA ARG A 162 -7.79 31.18 -3.58
C ARG A 162 -7.95 31.18 -5.10
N ALA A 163 -8.39 30.07 -5.69
CA ALA A 163 -8.59 29.98 -7.14
C ALA A 163 -9.77 30.84 -7.65
N ILE A 164 -10.80 31.04 -6.83
CA ILE A 164 -11.94 31.92 -7.13
C ILE A 164 -11.52 33.38 -7.10
N GLU A 165 -10.66 33.77 -6.16
CA GLU A 165 -10.27 35.15 -5.90
C GLU A 165 -9.08 35.66 -6.74
N ASP A 166 -8.29 34.76 -7.32
CA ASP A 166 -7.10 35.10 -8.10
C ASP A 166 -7.49 35.66 -9.47
N GLU A 167 -7.01 36.89 -9.77
CA GLU A 167 -7.30 37.59 -11.03
C GLU A 167 -6.44 37.12 -12.20
N GLU A 168 -5.21 36.70 -11.92
CA GLU A 168 -4.22 36.42 -12.95
C GLU A 168 -4.28 34.95 -13.41
N ASN A 169 -4.32 34.04 -12.44
CA ASN A 169 -4.23 32.61 -12.70
C ASN A 169 -5.53 31.86 -12.36
N GLY A 170 -6.46 32.53 -11.66
CA GLY A 170 -7.68 31.95 -11.15
C GLY A 170 -8.92 32.19 -12.02
N LEU A 171 -10.06 32.29 -11.35
CA LEU A 171 -11.37 32.36 -11.96
C LEU A 171 -12.07 33.70 -11.73
N LYS A 172 -11.50 34.68 -11.02
CA LYS A 172 -12.13 35.94 -10.65
C LYS A 172 -12.69 36.70 -11.84
N THR A 173 -12.01 36.67 -13.00
CA THR A 173 -12.43 37.34 -14.24
C THR A 173 -13.77 36.83 -14.77
N TYR A 174 -14.20 35.61 -14.36
CA TYR A 174 -15.51 35.03 -14.71
C TYR A 174 -16.61 35.42 -13.72
N GLN A 175 -16.29 36.17 -12.67
CA GLN A 175 -17.21 36.60 -11.62
C GLN A 175 -18.04 35.39 -11.04
N PRO A 176 -17.36 34.32 -10.56
CA PRO A 176 -18.04 33.14 -10.09
C PRO A 176 -18.75 33.40 -8.77
N LYS A 177 -19.99 32.92 -8.63
CA LYS A 177 -20.77 32.89 -7.40
C LYS A 177 -21.07 31.43 -7.07
N ILE A 178 -20.37 30.90 -6.08
CA ILE A 178 -20.44 29.49 -5.71
C ILE A 178 -21.32 29.36 -4.46
N ASP A 179 -22.35 28.50 -4.51
CA ASP A 179 -23.18 28.20 -3.35
C ASP A 179 -22.35 27.48 -2.28
N GLU A 180 -22.69 27.71 -1.00
CA GLU A 180 -21.92 27.18 0.13
C GLU A 180 -21.94 25.63 0.20
N ASP A 181 -23.06 25.03 -0.19
CA ASP A 181 -23.20 23.57 -0.30
C ASP A 181 -22.44 22.99 -1.49
N ALA A 182 -22.30 23.72 -2.60
CA ALA A 182 -21.44 23.37 -3.72
C ALA A 182 -19.96 23.42 -3.31
N MET A 183 -19.55 24.46 -2.61
CA MET A 183 -18.16 24.58 -2.09
C MET A 183 -17.85 23.45 -1.12
N THR A 184 -18.77 23.13 -0.21
CA THR A 184 -18.63 22.00 0.72
C THR A 184 -18.54 20.67 -0.04
N TYR A 185 -19.35 20.50 -1.10
CA TYR A 185 -19.29 19.30 -1.91
C TYR A 185 -17.95 19.12 -2.62
N PHE A 186 -17.42 20.17 -3.25
CA PHE A 186 -16.09 20.12 -3.88
C PHE A 186 -14.98 19.77 -2.88
N SER A 187 -15.00 20.40 -1.70
CA SER A 187 -13.95 20.18 -0.70
C SER A 187 -14.00 18.77 -0.08
N THR A 188 -15.18 18.24 0.25
CA THR A 188 -15.33 16.94 0.90
C THR A 188 -15.23 15.76 -0.07
N GLN A 189 -15.82 15.88 -1.26
CA GLN A 189 -15.90 14.75 -2.20
C GLN A 189 -14.62 14.56 -3.02
N SER A 190 -13.70 15.53 -3.03
CA SER A 190 -12.37 15.39 -3.63
C SER A 190 -11.43 14.51 -2.81
N GLN A 191 -11.77 14.20 -1.55
CA GLN A 191 -10.99 13.35 -0.64
C GLN A 191 -9.51 13.76 -0.53
N GLY A 192 -9.25 15.08 -0.54
CA GLY A 192 -7.91 15.64 -0.45
C GLY A 192 -7.14 15.74 -1.78
N ASP A 193 -7.75 15.35 -2.91
CA ASP A 193 -7.20 15.58 -4.25
C ASP A 193 -7.56 16.99 -4.75
N VAL A 194 -6.69 17.96 -4.46
CA VAL A 194 -6.84 19.36 -4.89
C VAL A 194 -6.90 19.51 -6.41
N ARG A 195 -6.20 18.64 -7.15
CA ARG A 195 -6.21 18.70 -8.63
C ARG A 195 -7.61 18.41 -9.16
N SER A 196 -8.24 17.35 -8.67
CA SER A 196 -9.60 16.99 -9.04
C SER A 196 -10.59 18.09 -8.63
N ALA A 197 -10.45 18.65 -7.42
CA ALA A 197 -11.32 19.72 -6.93
C ALA A 197 -11.22 20.98 -7.80
N LEU A 198 -10.01 21.44 -8.11
CA LEU A 198 -9.78 22.63 -8.95
C LEU A 198 -10.27 22.45 -10.39
N ASN A 199 -10.05 21.26 -10.98
CA ASN A 199 -10.52 21.00 -12.35
C ASN A 199 -12.06 20.93 -12.41
N ALA A 200 -12.69 20.35 -11.40
CA ALA A 200 -14.15 20.30 -11.30
C ALA A 200 -14.74 21.71 -11.09
N LEU A 201 -14.12 22.53 -10.24
CA LEU A 201 -14.51 23.92 -10.05
C LEU A 201 -14.38 24.73 -11.37
N GLU A 202 -13.26 24.57 -12.08
CA GLU A 202 -13.06 25.23 -13.38
C GLU A 202 -14.15 24.86 -14.38
N LEU A 203 -14.44 23.56 -14.49
CA LEU A 203 -15.48 23.06 -15.37
C LEU A 203 -16.84 23.63 -15.00
N ALA A 204 -17.21 23.63 -13.72
CA ALA A 204 -18.47 24.16 -13.22
C ALA A 204 -18.61 25.65 -13.53
N VAL A 205 -17.59 26.45 -13.26
CA VAL A 205 -17.60 27.89 -13.55
C VAL A 205 -17.69 28.16 -15.05
N LEU A 206 -16.92 27.42 -15.88
CA LEU A 206 -16.90 27.65 -17.32
C LEU A 206 -18.19 27.20 -18.02
N SER A 207 -18.89 26.18 -17.48
CA SER A 207 -20.15 25.66 -18.00
C SER A 207 -21.39 26.36 -17.45
N ALA A 208 -21.26 27.12 -16.36
CA ALA A 208 -22.38 27.88 -15.79
C ALA A 208 -22.83 29.02 -16.69
N ASP A 209 -24.12 29.18 -16.80
CA ASP A 209 -24.71 30.36 -17.47
C ASP A 209 -24.55 31.62 -16.61
N ASN A 210 -24.50 32.77 -17.26
CA ASN A 210 -24.53 34.03 -16.54
C ASN A 210 -25.92 34.29 -15.96
N ASP A 211 -25.96 34.66 -14.69
CA ASP A 211 -27.23 35.16 -14.10
C ASP A 211 -27.58 36.57 -14.62
N LYS A 212 -28.72 37.11 -14.13
CA LYS A 212 -29.21 38.44 -14.56
C LYS A 212 -28.26 39.58 -14.22
N ASP A 213 -27.38 39.36 -13.24
CA ASP A 213 -26.39 40.35 -12.77
C ASP A 213 -24.99 40.10 -13.38
N GLY A 214 -24.87 39.12 -14.28
CA GLY A 214 -23.64 38.81 -15.02
C GLY A 214 -22.71 37.85 -14.27
N TYR A 215 -23.10 37.28 -13.12
CA TYR A 215 -22.32 36.32 -12.38
C TYR A 215 -22.52 34.89 -12.92
N ARG A 216 -21.48 34.08 -12.89
CA ARG A 216 -21.57 32.65 -13.15
C ARG A 216 -21.93 31.92 -11.87
N HIS A 217 -23.20 31.54 -11.76
CA HIS A 217 -23.73 30.90 -10.56
C HIS A 217 -23.54 29.39 -10.61
N VAL A 218 -22.82 28.83 -9.65
CA VAL A 218 -22.56 27.40 -9.51
C VAL A 218 -23.33 26.85 -8.33
N THR A 219 -24.27 25.96 -8.62
CA THR A 219 -25.12 25.29 -7.63
C THR A 219 -24.54 23.95 -7.18
N LEU A 220 -25.12 23.34 -6.13
CA LEU A 220 -24.76 21.97 -5.69
C LEU A 220 -24.95 20.94 -6.84
N GLN A 221 -25.96 21.13 -7.72
CA GLN A 221 -26.16 20.21 -8.83
C GLN A 221 -25.01 20.28 -9.83
N ASP A 222 -24.57 21.50 -10.17
CA ASP A 222 -23.42 21.70 -11.05
C ASP A 222 -22.17 21.08 -10.46
N ALA A 223 -21.96 21.22 -9.15
CA ALA A 223 -20.83 20.61 -8.46
C ALA A 223 -20.88 19.06 -8.56
N LYS A 224 -22.06 18.45 -8.42
CA LYS A 224 -22.24 17.00 -8.57
C LYS A 224 -22.01 16.51 -10.00
N ASP A 225 -22.40 17.29 -10.98
CA ASP A 225 -22.24 16.94 -12.40
C ASP A 225 -20.78 17.08 -12.86
N CYS A 226 -20.07 18.09 -12.33
CA CYS A 226 -18.69 18.39 -12.71
C CYS A 226 -17.65 17.58 -11.92
N LEU A 227 -17.86 17.38 -10.62
CA LEU A 227 -17.06 16.47 -9.84
C LEU A 227 -17.60 15.04 -10.01
N GLN A 228 -17.29 14.43 -11.14
CA GLN A 228 -17.53 12.99 -11.28
C GLN A 228 -16.97 12.33 -10.03
N LYS A 229 -17.79 11.50 -9.36
CA LYS A 229 -17.29 10.62 -8.30
C LYS A 229 -16.04 9.97 -8.88
N GLY A 230 -14.88 10.42 -8.44
CA GLY A 230 -13.66 9.75 -8.80
C GLY A 230 -13.95 8.31 -8.48
N ALA A 231 -14.05 7.46 -9.49
CA ALA A 231 -13.99 6.03 -9.26
C ALA A 231 -12.86 5.96 -8.23
N PHE A 232 -13.12 5.36 -7.06
CA PHE A 232 -12.05 5.12 -6.09
C PHE A 232 -10.87 4.64 -6.90
N VAL A 233 -10.02 5.57 -7.30
CA VAL A 233 -8.77 5.24 -7.97
C VAL A 233 -7.92 4.72 -6.83
N SER A 234 -8.29 3.52 -6.41
CA SER A 234 -7.37 2.64 -5.77
C SER A 234 -6.24 2.54 -6.80
N ASP A 235 -5.20 3.30 -6.55
CA ASP A 235 -3.91 3.03 -7.16
C ASP A 235 -3.62 1.58 -6.74
N LYS A 236 -3.91 0.62 -7.63
CA LYS A 236 -3.83 -0.83 -7.33
C LYS A 236 -2.44 -1.24 -6.84
N ASP A 237 -1.46 -0.38 -7.06
CA ASP A 237 -0.06 -0.55 -6.70
C ASP A 237 0.40 0.44 -5.61
N GLY A 238 -0.48 1.29 -5.06
CA GLY A 238 -0.13 2.31 -4.06
C GLY A 238 -0.22 1.83 -2.62
N ASP A 239 0.49 2.50 -1.71
CA ASP A 239 0.52 2.23 -0.26
C ASP A 239 -0.88 2.18 0.36
N MET A 240 -1.79 3.04 -0.09
CA MET A 240 -3.17 3.07 0.41
C MET A 240 -3.91 1.74 0.14
N HIS A 241 -3.61 1.06 -0.96
CA HIS A 241 -4.17 -0.26 -1.25
C HIS A 241 -3.65 -1.32 -0.27
N TYR A 242 -2.33 -1.32 0.02
CA TYR A 242 -1.74 -2.21 1.02
C TYR A 242 -2.26 -1.93 2.43
N ASP A 243 -2.52 -0.66 2.77
CA ASP A 243 -3.11 -0.27 4.05
C ASP A 243 -4.55 -0.78 4.19
N VAL A 244 -5.38 -0.66 3.15
CA VAL A 244 -6.75 -1.21 3.14
C VAL A 244 -6.73 -2.73 3.28
N MET A 245 -5.84 -3.43 2.56
CA MET A 245 -5.67 -4.89 2.71
C MET A 245 -5.24 -5.28 4.13
N SER A 246 -4.29 -4.55 4.69
CA SER A 246 -3.81 -4.78 6.06
C SER A 246 -4.91 -4.55 7.09
N ALA A 247 -5.67 -3.46 6.95
CA ALA A 247 -6.79 -3.13 7.80
C ALA A 247 -7.92 -4.18 7.67
N PHE A 248 -8.23 -4.63 6.46
CA PHE A 248 -9.20 -5.70 6.19
C PHE A 248 -8.84 -6.99 6.95
N GLN A 249 -7.62 -7.46 6.78
CA GLN A 249 -7.14 -8.67 7.46
C GLN A 249 -7.15 -8.50 8.99
N LYS A 250 -6.64 -7.37 9.50
CA LYS A 250 -6.59 -7.09 10.93
C LYS A 250 -7.98 -6.98 11.56
N SER A 251 -8.96 -6.42 10.84
CA SER A 251 -10.34 -6.33 11.31
C SER A 251 -10.99 -7.72 11.45
N ILE A 252 -10.79 -8.61 10.48
CA ILE A 252 -11.27 -10.00 10.56
C ILE A 252 -10.57 -10.73 11.72
N ARG A 253 -9.25 -10.60 11.84
CA ARG A 253 -8.45 -11.17 12.94
C ARG A 253 -8.93 -10.66 14.30
N GLY A 254 -9.24 -9.36 14.38
CA GLY A 254 -9.77 -8.70 15.58
C GLY A 254 -11.25 -8.95 15.85
N SER A 255 -11.96 -9.67 14.94
CA SER A 255 -13.41 -9.94 15.05
C SER A 255 -14.30 -8.70 14.99
N ASP A 256 -13.83 -7.60 14.39
CA ASP A 256 -14.63 -6.42 14.12
C ASP A 256 -15.33 -6.56 12.76
N VAL A 257 -16.58 -7.01 12.80
CA VAL A 257 -17.40 -7.26 11.60
C VAL A 257 -17.65 -5.97 10.82
N ASN A 258 -17.91 -4.85 11.50
CA ASN A 258 -18.25 -3.59 10.83
C ASN A 258 -17.04 -3.00 10.12
N ALA A 259 -15.88 -2.98 10.77
CA ALA A 259 -14.64 -2.56 10.14
C ALA A 259 -14.26 -3.46 8.96
N ALA A 260 -14.38 -4.78 9.12
CA ALA A 260 -14.09 -5.75 8.05
C ALA A 260 -14.99 -5.55 6.82
N LEU A 261 -16.29 -5.33 7.02
CA LEU A 261 -17.23 -5.02 5.92
C LEU A 261 -16.94 -3.67 5.28
N HIS A 262 -16.55 -2.65 6.04
CA HIS A 262 -16.15 -1.36 5.50
C HIS A 262 -14.92 -1.50 4.58
N TYR A 263 -13.87 -2.21 5.01
CA TYR A 263 -12.69 -2.41 4.18
C TYR A 263 -12.94 -3.36 3.00
N LEU A 264 -13.83 -4.36 3.16
CA LEU A 264 -14.32 -5.17 2.03
C LEU A 264 -14.98 -4.28 0.97
N ALA A 265 -15.88 -3.38 1.37
CA ALA A 265 -16.56 -2.45 0.46
C ALA A 265 -15.56 -1.57 -0.29
N ARG A 266 -14.51 -1.07 0.38
CA ARG A 266 -13.44 -0.30 -0.28
C ARG A 266 -12.69 -1.11 -1.33
N LEU A 267 -12.38 -2.38 -1.08
CA LEU A 267 -11.74 -3.27 -2.04
C LEU A 267 -12.66 -3.63 -3.22
N ILE A 268 -13.97 -3.77 -2.97
CA ILE A 268 -14.99 -4.00 -4.00
C ILE A 268 -15.11 -2.78 -4.93
N GLU A 269 -15.23 -1.57 -4.38
CA GLU A 269 -15.28 -0.33 -5.17
C GLU A 269 -14.00 -0.11 -5.98
N ALA A 270 -12.85 -0.60 -5.48
CA ALA A 270 -11.59 -0.62 -6.23
C ALA A 270 -11.56 -1.67 -7.36
N GLY A 271 -12.55 -2.55 -7.44
CA GLY A 271 -12.60 -3.64 -8.42
C GLY A 271 -11.53 -4.73 -8.23
N ASP A 272 -10.97 -4.85 -7.00
CA ASP A 272 -9.85 -5.74 -6.73
C ASP A 272 -10.28 -7.09 -6.13
N LEU A 273 -11.09 -7.81 -6.90
CA LEU A 273 -11.55 -9.16 -6.54
C LEU A 273 -10.38 -10.15 -6.27
N PRO A 274 -9.28 -10.17 -7.08
CA PRO A 274 -8.17 -11.08 -6.83
C PRO A 274 -7.52 -10.93 -5.45
N THR A 275 -7.36 -9.70 -4.98
CA THR A 275 -6.80 -9.43 -3.63
C THR A 275 -7.75 -9.88 -2.53
N ILE A 276 -9.06 -9.60 -2.66
CA ILE A 276 -10.07 -10.05 -1.71
C ILE A 276 -10.01 -11.57 -1.58
N VAL A 277 -10.07 -12.29 -2.70
CA VAL A 277 -10.02 -13.75 -2.77
C VAL A 277 -8.78 -14.31 -2.07
N ARG A 278 -7.59 -13.82 -2.45
CA ARG A 278 -6.33 -14.24 -1.85
C ARG A 278 -6.30 -14.03 -0.34
N ARG A 279 -6.77 -12.87 0.15
CA ARG A 279 -6.75 -12.54 1.57
C ARG A 279 -7.72 -13.37 2.38
N LEU A 280 -8.91 -13.61 1.88
CA LEU A 280 -9.89 -14.47 2.56
C LEU A 280 -9.37 -15.91 2.72
N LEU A 281 -8.73 -16.48 1.68
CA LEU A 281 -8.11 -17.79 1.77
C LEU A 281 -6.99 -17.80 2.82
N VAL A 282 -6.09 -16.83 2.79
CA VAL A 282 -5.01 -16.76 3.81
C VAL A 282 -5.60 -16.69 5.21
N ILE A 283 -6.55 -15.77 5.48
CA ILE A 283 -7.16 -15.58 6.80
C ILE A 283 -7.84 -16.86 7.29
N SER A 284 -8.54 -17.58 6.41
CA SER A 284 -9.28 -18.78 6.79
C SER A 284 -8.37 -19.90 7.32
N TYR A 285 -7.12 -19.96 6.87
CA TYR A 285 -6.13 -20.94 7.32
C TYR A 285 -5.14 -20.39 8.35
N GLU A 286 -4.77 -19.10 8.24
CA GLU A 286 -3.81 -18.43 9.12
C GLU A 286 -4.44 -18.10 10.49
N ASP A 287 -5.59 -17.40 10.47
CA ASP A 287 -6.19 -16.81 11.67
C ASP A 287 -7.28 -17.70 12.29
N ILE A 288 -8.01 -18.45 11.47
CA ILE A 288 -9.07 -19.36 11.92
C ILE A 288 -8.52 -20.79 12.09
N GLY A 289 -7.94 -21.34 11.05
CA GLY A 289 -7.22 -22.62 11.05
C GLY A 289 -7.98 -23.72 11.75
N LEU A 290 -7.30 -24.39 12.69
CA LEU A 290 -7.81 -25.53 13.42
C LEU A 290 -8.92 -25.20 14.43
N ALA A 291 -9.15 -23.92 14.71
CA ALA A 291 -10.26 -23.52 15.59
C ALA A 291 -11.63 -23.76 14.95
N SER A 292 -11.72 -23.65 13.62
CA SER A 292 -12.91 -23.99 12.83
C SER A 292 -12.49 -24.69 11.53
N PRO A 293 -12.30 -26.02 11.53
CA PRO A 293 -11.72 -26.77 10.41
C PRO A 293 -12.45 -26.60 9.07
N ASN A 294 -13.75 -26.30 9.10
CA ASN A 294 -14.57 -26.11 7.90
C ASN A 294 -14.51 -24.68 7.34
N ALA A 295 -13.87 -23.74 8.03
CA ALA A 295 -13.84 -22.33 7.59
C ALA A 295 -13.19 -22.18 6.22
N GLY A 296 -12.07 -22.88 5.98
CA GLY A 296 -11.39 -22.83 4.68
C GLY A 296 -12.26 -23.32 3.51
N GLN A 297 -13.00 -24.41 3.69
CA GLN A 297 -13.89 -24.95 2.66
C GLN A 297 -15.07 -24.02 2.37
N ARG A 298 -15.70 -23.43 3.40
CA ARG A 298 -16.79 -22.48 3.24
C ARG A 298 -16.31 -21.19 2.58
N THR A 299 -15.14 -20.73 2.97
CA THR A 299 -14.52 -19.56 2.33
C THR A 299 -14.26 -19.83 0.85
N LEU A 300 -13.73 -21.00 0.49
CA LEU A 300 -13.51 -21.38 -0.89
C LEU A 300 -14.82 -21.42 -1.68
N ALA A 301 -15.87 -22.00 -1.15
CA ALA A 301 -17.18 -22.02 -1.82
C ALA A 301 -17.76 -20.63 -2.03
N ALA A 302 -17.59 -19.71 -1.07
CA ALA A 302 -18.00 -18.32 -1.22
C ALA A 302 -17.17 -17.58 -2.31
N ILE A 303 -15.89 -17.85 -2.37
CA ILE A 303 -14.97 -17.31 -3.39
C ILE A 303 -15.36 -17.81 -4.77
N GLU A 304 -15.55 -19.09 -4.98
CA GLU A 304 -15.98 -19.66 -6.26
C GLU A 304 -17.32 -19.09 -6.73
N SER A 305 -18.26 -18.85 -5.79
CA SER A 305 -19.50 -18.17 -6.07
C SER A 305 -19.28 -16.72 -6.51
N ALA A 306 -18.42 -16.00 -5.81
CA ALA A 306 -18.07 -14.60 -6.11
C ALA A 306 -17.40 -14.46 -7.49
N GLU A 307 -16.48 -15.35 -7.84
CA GLU A 307 -15.80 -15.35 -9.13
C GLU A 307 -16.75 -15.67 -10.29
N ARG A 308 -17.72 -16.56 -10.08
CA ARG A 308 -18.76 -16.89 -11.10
C ARG A 308 -19.76 -15.77 -11.29
N LEU A 309 -20.15 -15.07 -10.23
CA LEU A 309 -21.11 -13.96 -10.28
C LEU A 309 -20.48 -12.68 -10.85
N GLY A 310 -19.22 -12.42 -10.50
CA GLY A 310 -18.59 -11.13 -10.79
C GLY A 310 -19.15 -9.97 -9.95
N LEU A 311 -18.52 -8.81 -10.08
CA LEU A 311 -19.04 -7.57 -9.46
C LEU A 311 -20.14 -6.98 -10.32
N PRO A 312 -21.20 -6.43 -9.71
CA PRO A 312 -21.34 -6.10 -8.26
C PRO A 312 -21.91 -7.23 -7.39
N GLU A 313 -22.45 -8.34 -7.93
CA GLU A 313 -23.15 -9.37 -7.17
C GLU A 313 -22.21 -10.19 -6.27
N ALA A 314 -20.93 -10.29 -6.62
CA ALA A 314 -19.91 -10.96 -5.82
C ALA A 314 -19.85 -10.46 -4.36
N ARG A 315 -20.31 -9.23 -4.08
CA ARG A 315 -20.38 -8.68 -2.72
C ARG A 315 -21.18 -9.54 -1.76
N ILE A 316 -22.19 -10.28 -2.26
CA ILE A 316 -23.12 -11.06 -1.42
C ILE A 316 -22.40 -12.26 -0.79
N PRO A 317 -21.83 -13.22 -1.54
CA PRO A 317 -21.09 -14.34 -0.95
C PRO A 317 -19.82 -13.86 -0.20
N LEU A 318 -19.15 -12.80 -0.65
CA LEU A 318 -17.98 -12.26 0.05
C LEU A 318 -18.33 -11.68 1.42
N SER A 319 -19.43 -10.95 1.55
CA SER A 319 -19.86 -10.41 2.85
C SER A 319 -20.21 -11.52 3.84
N GLN A 320 -20.87 -12.59 3.38
CA GLN A 320 -21.17 -13.76 4.21
C GLN A 320 -19.89 -14.42 4.72
N ALA A 321 -18.91 -14.64 3.85
CA ALA A 321 -17.61 -15.21 4.24
C ALA A 321 -16.88 -14.33 5.27
N VAL A 322 -16.86 -13.01 5.07
CA VAL A 322 -16.24 -12.07 6.01
C VAL A 322 -16.90 -12.12 7.38
N ILE A 323 -18.24 -12.10 7.45
CA ILE A 323 -18.98 -12.17 8.70
C ILE A 323 -18.67 -13.50 9.42
N GLU A 324 -18.69 -14.62 8.70
CA GLU A 324 -18.40 -15.93 9.26
C GLU A 324 -16.97 -15.99 9.81
N LEU A 325 -15.97 -15.49 9.07
CA LEU A 325 -14.58 -15.47 9.51
C LEU A 325 -14.37 -14.53 10.72
N CYS A 326 -15.02 -13.37 10.75
CA CYS A 326 -14.98 -12.48 11.90
C CYS A 326 -15.50 -13.15 13.17
N LEU A 327 -16.61 -13.87 13.08
CA LEU A 327 -17.28 -14.48 14.22
C LEU A 327 -16.76 -15.88 14.56
N SER A 328 -15.89 -16.47 13.73
CA SER A 328 -15.23 -17.73 14.01
C SER A 328 -14.20 -17.61 15.13
N PRO A 329 -14.02 -18.63 15.98
CA PRO A 329 -12.91 -18.66 16.93
C PRO A 329 -11.57 -18.62 16.18
N LYS A 330 -10.57 -18.01 16.79
CA LYS A 330 -9.25 -17.75 16.17
C LYS A 330 -8.19 -18.72 16.69
N SER A 331 -7.40 -19.28 15.76
CA SER A 331 -6.20 -20.02 16.09
C SER A 331 -5.18 -19.98 14.95
N ASN A 332 -3.98 -19.55 15.26
CA ASN A 332 -2.83 -19.62 14.36
C ASN A 332 -1.87 -20.77 14.72
N SER A 333 -2.34 -21.79 15.46
CA SER A 333 -1.48 -22.87 15.96
C SER A 333 -0.77 -23.63 14.84
N ALA A 334 -1.45 -23.88 13.71
CA ALA A 334 -0.88 -24.56 12.56
C ALA A 334 0.21 -23.71 11.86
N MET A 335 -0.06 -22.39 11.65
CA MET A 335 0.93 -21.48 11.07
C MET A 335 2.17 -21.37 11.98
N SER A 336 1.97 -21.14 13.28
CA SER A 336 3.09 -21.03 14.23
C SER A 336 3.95 -22.30 14.27
N ALA A 337 3.32 -23.48 14.12
CA ALA A 337 4.03 -24.75 14.08
C ALA A 337 4.96 -24.87 12.88
N ILE A 338 4.45 -24.58 11.67
CA ILE A 338 5.28 -24.66 10.45
C ILE A 338 6.36 -23.56 10.42
N ASP A 339 6.05 -22.37 10.91
CA ASP A 339 7.03 -21.26 10.97
C ASP A 339 8.19 -21.58 11.93
N SER A 340 7.89 -22.21 13.09
CA SER A 340 8.90 -22.69 14.01
C SER A 340 9.80 -23.77 13.37
N ALA A 341 9.23 -24.71 12.63
CA ALA A 341 10.00 -25.71 11.91
C ALA A 341 10.87 -25.09 10.79
N LEU A 342 10.33 -24.16 10.02
CA LEU A 342 11.07 -23.43 8.99
C LEU A 342 12.21 -22.61 9.59
N SER A 343 12.00 -21.99 10.75
CA SER A 343 13.04 -21.24 11.47
C SER A 343 14.20 -22.14 11.88
N ASP A 344 13.91 -23.34 12.43
CA ASP A 344 14.96 -24.30 12.77
C ASP A 344 15.80 -24.71 11.55
N ILE A 345 15.15 -25.01 10.42
CA ILE A 345 15.84 -25.36 9.17
C ILE A 345 16.73 -24.22 8.68
N ARG A 346 16.21 -22.98 8.66
CA ARG A 346 16.95 -21.77 8.21
C ARG A 346 18.17 -21.48 9.12
N ASN A 347 18.09 -21.86 10.40
CA ASN A 347 19.16 -21.71 11.36
C ASN A 347 20.14 -22.92 11.35
N GLY A 348 20.02 -23.82 10.39
CA GLY A 348 20.92 -24.97 10.24
C GLY A 348 20.59 -26.17 11.12
N HIS A 349 19.50 -26.14 11.86
CA HIS A 349 19.03 -27.27 12.70
C HIS A 349 18.29 -28.31 11.85
N VAL A 350 18.95 -28.87 10.85
CA VAL A 350 18.33 -29.85 9.93
C VAL A 350 18.35 -31.26 10.50
N GLY A 351 19.49 -31.70 11.02
CA GLY A 351 19.72 -33.06 11.51
C GLY A 351 19.71 -34.15 10.40
N GLN A 352 20.16 -35.34 10.74
CA GLN A 352 20.07 -36.49 9.83
C GLN A 352 18.79 -37.27 10.04
N ILE A 353 18.15 -37.68 8.95
CA ILE A 353 16.95 -38.51 8.99
C ILE A 353 17.31 -39.87 9.66
N PRO A 354 16.57 -40.36 10.68
CA PRO A 354 16.77 -41.66 11.28
C PRO A 354 16.80 -42.78 10.23
N ASN A 355 17.71 -43.73 10.38
CA ASN A 355 17.96 -44.74 9.34
C ASN A 355 16.71 -45.61 9.03
N HIS A 356 15.90 -45.92 10.05
CA HIS A 356 14.68 -46.69 9.88
C HIS A 356 13.59 -45.96 9.07
N LEU A 357 13.68 -44.63 8.95
CA LEU A 357 12.73 -43.82 8.16
C LEU A 357 13.24 -43.56 6.71
N LYS A 358 14.49 -43.89 6.42
CA LYS A 358 15.03 -43.71 5.07
C LYS A 358 14.41 -44.67 4.08
N ASP A 359 14.29 -44.27 2.84
CA ASP A 359 13.76 -45.12 1.77
C ASP A 359 14.51 -46.43 1.63
N GLY A 360 13.78 -47.53 1.64
CA GLY A 360 14.27 -48.89 1.53
C GLY A 360 13.82 -49.64 0.28
N HIS A 361 13.20 -48.97 -0.72
CA HIS A 361 12.59 -49.59 -1.88
C HIS A 361 13.54 -49.89 -3.05
N TYR A 362 14.86 -49.67 -2.89
CA TYR A 362 15.86 -49.95 -3.91
C TYR A 362 16.81 -51.09 -3.47
N GLN A 363 17.40 -51.78 -4.46
CA GLN A 363 18.32 -52.88 -4.25
C GLN A 363 19.58 -52.38 -3.51
N GLY A 364 20.00 -53.05 -2.41
CA GLY A 364 21.12 -52.64 -1.56
C GLY A 364 20.79 -51.63 -0.45
N ALA A 365 19.56 -51.15 -0.35
CA ALA A 365 19.16 -50.25 0.73
C ALA A 365 19.38 -50.85 2.13
N LYS A 366 19.11 -52.14 2.29
CA LYS A 366 19.32 -52.89 3.56
C LYS A 366 20.80 -52.98 3.93
N ASP A 367 21.69 -53.16 2.96
CA ASP A 367 23.14 -53.21 3.16
C ASP A 367 23.70 -51.87 3.67
N LEU A 368 22.99 -50.77 3.36
CA LEU A 368 23.26 -49.41 3.86
C LEU A 368 22.53 -49.12 5.19
N GLY A 369 21.92 -50.14 5.82
CA GLY A 369 21.20 -49.97 7.09
C GLY A 369 19.91 -49.12 7.01
N ARG A 370 19.32 -48.97 5.81
CA ARG A 370 18.13 -48.15 5.60
C ARG A 370 16.86 -48.96 5.79
N SER A 371 15.81 -48.34 6.32
CA SER A 371 14.50 -48.92 6.59
C SER A 371 14.51 -50.15 7.57
N ILE A 372 15.65 -50.44 8.19
CA ILE A 372 15.74 -51.53 9.16
C ILE A 372 15.15 -51.06 10.49
N GLY A 373 14.23 -51.85 11.03
CA GLY A 373 13.60 -51.59 12.35
C GLY A 373 12.43 -50.63 12.30
N TYR A 374 11.97 -50.21 11.11
CA TYR A 374 10.75 -49.41 10.99
C TYR A 374 9.54 -50.23 11.48
N LYS A 375 8.79 -49.64 12.39
CA LYS A 375 7.55 -50.21 12.91
C LYS A 375 6.38 -49.63 12.14
N TYR A 376 5.64 -50.45 11.40
CA TYR A 376 4.52 -49.99 10.56
C TYR A 376 3.27 -49.76 11.41
N PRO A 377 2.76 -48.53 11.60
CA PRO A 377 1.69 -48.23 12.57
C PRO A 377 0.41 -49.02 12.37
N HIS A 378 0.02 -49.35 11.13
CA HIS A 378 -1.22 -50.09 10.83
C HIS A 378 -1.20 -51.55 11.34
N GLN A 379 -0.06 -52.06 11.79
CA GLN A 379 0.06 -53.38 12.43
C GLN A 379 -0.14 -53.32 13.95
N TYR A 380 -0.36 -52.13 14.50
CA TYR A 380 -0.49 -51.92 15.94
C TYR A 380 -1.89 -51.40 16.28
N VAL A 381 -2.30 -51.64 17.54
CA VAL A 381 -3.60 -51.21 18.06
C VAL A 381 -3.78 -49.69 17.88
N ASN A 382 -4.95 -49.30 17.41
CA ASN A 382 -5.29 -47.91 17.11
C ASN A 382 -4.41 -47.22 16.05
N GLY A 383 -3.64 -47.98 15.24
CA GLY A 383 -2.76 -47.43 14.21
C GLY A 383 -1.63 -46.55 14.76
N TYR A 384 -1.21 -46.81 16.02
CA TYR A 384 -0.16 -46.05 16.67
C TYR A 384 0.93 -46.94 17.23
N VAL A 385 2.19 -46.52 17.06
CA VAL A 385 3.36 -47.16 17.66
C VAL A 385 4.40 -46.12 18.05
N SER A 386 4.96 -46.31 19.24
CA SER A 386 6.04 -45.42 19.72
C SER A 386 7.34 -45.76 19.02
N GLN A 387 7.85 -44.79 18.24
CA GLN A 387 9.18 -44.81 17.63
C GLN A 387 9.64 -43.36 17.37
N GLN A 388 10.95 -43.18 17.18
CA GLN A 388 11.49 -41.84 16.90
C GLN A 388 11.28 -41.50 15.45
N TYR A 389 10.74 -40.27 15.18
CA TYR A 389 10.56 -39.73 13.83
C TYR A 389 11.46 -38.54 13.54
N LEU A 390 11.76 -37.70 14.54
CA LEU A 390 12.66 -36.56 14.36
C LEU A 390 14.14 -37.00 14.40
N PRO A 391 15.01 -36.25 13.74
CA PRO A 391 16.47 -36.38 13.88
C PRO A 391 16.91 -36.38 15.37
N ASP A 392 18.02 -37.04 15.68
CA ASP A 392 18.52 -37.15 17.06
C ASP A 392 18.66 -35.83 17.79
N LYS A 393 19.19 -34.81 17.10
CA LYS A 393 19.36 -33.47 17.66
C LYS A 393 18.05 -32.76 17.94
N LEU A 394 16.94 -33.21 17.33
CA LEU A 394 15.60 -32.61 17.41
C LEU A 394 14.59 -33.52 18.08
N LYS A 395 15.00 -34.66 18.62
CA LYS A 395 14.07 -35.72 19.15
C LYS A 395 13.04 -35.19 20.15
N ASN A 396 13.39 -34.18 20.93
CA ASN A 396 12.54 -33.61 21.97
C ASN A 396 11.83 -32.30 21.50
N LYS A 397 12.02 -31.89 20.23
CA LYS A 397 11.42 -30.65 19.73
C LYS A 397 9.92 -30.80 19.57
N ILE A 398 9.18 -29.79 20.01
CA ILE A 398 7.75 -29.66 19.84
C ILE A 398 7.52 -28.43 18.98
N TYR A 399 6.91 -28.60 17.83
CA TYR A 399 6.52 -27.52 16.91
C TYR A 399 5.05 -27.17 17.06
N TYR A 400 4.18 -28.17 17.19
CA TYR A 400 2.75 -27.95 17.28
C TYR A 400 2.31 -27.84 18.75
N GLU A 401 1.78 -26.67 19.08
CA GLU A 401 1.19 -26.37 20.39
C GLU A 401 -0.29 -26.04 20.21
N PRO A 402 -1.19 -27.02 20.46
CA PRO A 402 -2.63 -26.80 20.29
C PRO A 402 -3.16 -25.79 21.30
N LYS A 403 -3.99 -24.87 20.82
CA LYS A 403 -4.68 -23.89 21.65
C LYS A 403 -5.95 -24.47 22.26
N THR A 404 -6.69 -23.66 23.00
CA THR A 404 -7.95 -24.04 23.66
C THR A 404 -9.10 -23.10 23.29
N THR A 405 -8.93 -22.35 22.23
CA THR A 405 -9.86 -21.28 21.80
C THR A 405 -11.19 -21.81 21.27
N SER A 406 -11.24 -23.07 20.84
CA SER A 406 -12.46 -23.70 20.31
C SER A 406 -12.64 -25.13 20.83
N LYS A 407 -13.85 -25.70 20.62
CA LYS A 407 -14.14 -27.10 20.90
C LYS A 407 -13.24 -28.02 20.06
N SER A 408 -13.07 -27.72 18.78
CA SER A 408 -12.22 -28.48 17.85
C SER A 408 -10.77 -28.52 18.32
N GLU A 409 -10.17 -27.40 18.68
CA GLU A 409 -8.79 -27.41 19.16
C GLU A 409 -8.61 -28.05 20.52
N ARG A 410 -9.59 -27.95 21.42
CA ARG A 410 -9.55 -28.71 22.70
C ARG A 410 -9.51 -30.20 22.45
N GLN A 411 -10.30 -30.73 21.51
CA GLN A 411 -10.29 -32.14 21.12
C GLN A 411 -8.93 -32.52 20.51
N LEU A 412 -8.39 -31.73 19.61
CA LEU A 412 -7.05 -31.99 19.04
C LEU A 412 -5.96 -31.96 20.09
N LYS A 413 -6.05 -31.06 21.06
CA LYS A 413 -5.12 -31.01 22.21
C LYS A 413 -5.17 -32.26 23.07
N GLU A 414 -6.35 -32.76 23.34
CA GLU A 414 -6.52 -34.01 24.12
C GLU A 414 -5.91 -35.19 23.39
N ILE A 415 -6.21 -35.38 22.11
CA ILE A 415 -5.63 -36.40 21.25
C ILE A 415 -4.10 -36.27 21.23
N TYR A 416 -3.60 -35.09 20.97
CA TYR A 416 -2.16 -34.84 20.87
C TYR A 416 -1.42 -35.12 22.18
N ASN A 417 -1.96 -34.70 23.32
CA ASN A 417 -1.39 -34.97 24.63
C ASN A 417 -1.35 -36.46 24.95
N ASN A 418 -2.39 -37.20 24.55
CA ASN A 418 -2.43 -38.65 24.75
C ASN A 418 -1.36 -39.38 23.89
N LEU A 419 -1.13 -38.89 22.67
CA LEU A 419 -0.05 -39.40 21.80
C LEU A 419 1.34 -39.04 22.34
N LEU A 420 1.54 -37.83 22.87
CA LEU A 420 2.81 -37.43 23.49
C LEU A 420 3.20 -38.30 24.69
N LYS A 421 2.25 -38.68 25.54
CA LYS A 421 2.49 -39.56 26.69
C LYS A 421 2.96 -40.97 26.28
N GLN A 422 2.73 -41.37 25.05
CA GLN A 422 3.13 -42.68 24.51
C GLN A 422 4.45 -42.61 23.71
N ARG A 423 5.07 -41.42 23.61
CA ARG A 423 6.40 -41.30 22.97
C ARG A 423 7.47 -41.96 23.83
N PRO A 424 8.56 -42.50 23.20
CA PRO A 424 9.65 -43.13 23.90
C PRO A 424 10.46 -42.13 24.72
#